data_33013be1190ab31b1f381d4fa5383524
#
_entry.id   33013be1190ab31b1f381d4fa5383524
#
_cell.length_a   1.000
_cell.length_b   1.000
_cell.length_c   1.000
_cell.angle_alpha   90.00
_cell.angle_beta   90.00
_cell.angle_gamma   90.00
#
_symmetry.space_group_name_H-M   'P 1'
#
loop_
_entity.id
_entity.type
_entity.pdbx_description
1 polymer ?
#
loop_
_entity_poly.entity_id
_entity_poly.type
_entity_poly.pdbx_seq_one_letter_code
_entity_poly.pdbx_strand_id
1 'polypeptide(L)'
;MKTKSFYSIANKFAAALAVSTALLSPWAMAGQEVQEGYNTPIPSSIMTPDKVETRIGTLEFFDGVPTEKTADLVLENLTFLRGVEAFLNGLPMASTHALVEGFKSIGVTEAHHMIVTDKLMDSNPLFLTPNTDTVYALNSFDLEKTGPLVIEVPPGVGPGTVNDAFFRFVVDMGAPGPDRGKGGKYLILPPGYEGEEPEGYFIARTPTYINLLILRGFLVDGKPDAAAKMFSEQVKIYPLSEKANPPQMVITSGSGISYNTIHANDFSFYEEIVEVLHKEPLGFIDLELRGLFASIGLQKGKEFNPDPQLKKTLTEAVAVANATARAIVFRTPQEEAYLYENSYWKVGFIGGNHEWLKDGGAGGRYLDARTLFFYAATVNTPAMVLKMVGVGSQYAILTQDSDGNIFDGAKSYKLNIPANVPAKDFWSIVVYDPQTRS
;
A
#
# COMPACT_ATOMS: atom_id res chain seq x y z
N MET A 1 36.71 22.88 -13.30
CA MET A 1 36.04 24.05 -13.88
C MET A 1 35.60 23.74 -15.31
N LYS A 2 34.38 23.35 -15.48
CA LYS A 2 33.57 23.47 -16.72
C LYS A 2 32.16 23.11 -16.35
N THR A 3 31.37 24.10 -16.01
CA THR A 3 29.93 24.12 -15.86
C THR A 3 29.29 23.62 -17.18
N LYS A 4 28.60 22.50 -17.14
CA LYS A 4 27.67 22.08 -18.21
C LYS A 4 26.26 22.42 -17.74
N SER A 5 25.72 23.44 -18.35
CA SER A 5 24.34 23.90 -18.26
C SER A 5 23.35 22.84 -18.65
N PHE A 6 22.42 22.49 -17.76
CA PHE A 6 21.25 21.62 -18.00
C PHE A 6 20.05 22.45 -18.52
N TYR A 7 20.27 23.30 -19.53
CA TYR A 7 19.20 23.96 -20.27
C TYR A 7 19.34 23.62 -21.76
N SER A 8 18.89 22.47 -22.20
CA SER A 8 18.77 22.20 -23.64
C SER A 8 17.96 20.93 -23.98
N ILE A 9 16.76 20.76 -23.40
CA ILE A 9 15.76 19.81 -23.96
C ILE A 9 14.45 20.52 -24.34
N ALA A 10 14.34 21.81 -24.11
CA ALA A 10 13.13 22.57 -24.49
C ALA A 10 13.11 23.14 -25.93
N ASN A 11 14.11 22.88 -26.76
CA ASN A 11 14.23 23.57 -28.06
C ASN A 11 14.51 22.68 -29.26
N LYS A 12 13.92 21.48 -29.36
CA LYS A 12 13.99 20.68 -30.60
C LYS A 12 12.63 20.17 -31.11
N PHE A 13 11.51 20.74 -30.69
CA PHE A 13 10.19 20.51 -31.29
C PHE A 13 9.51 21.79 -31.79
N ALA A 14 10.29 22.78 -32.19
CA ALA A 14 9.80 23.99 -32.81
C ALA A 14 10.26 24.06 -34.28
N ALA A 15 9.85 23.08 -35.08
CA ALA A 15 9.94 23.21 -36.54
C ALA A 15 9.14 22.09 -37.23
N ALA A 16 7.83 22.19 -37.25
CA ALA A 16 6.89 21.66 -38.26
C ALA A 16 5.43 21.86 -37.77
N LEU A 17 5.06 23.07 -37.37
CA LEU A 17 3.66 23.48 -37.42
C LEU A 17 3.48 24.24 -38.74
N ALA A 18 3.32 23.48 -39.83
CA ALA A 18 2.68 24.00 -41.00
C ALA A 18 1.23 24.28 -40.59
N VAL A 19 0.95 25.55 -40.31
CA VAL A 19 -0.41 26.06 -40.17
C VAL A 19 -1.06 25.89 -41.56
N SER A 20 -1.72 24.76 -41.77
CA SER A 20 -2.76 24.66 -42.79
C SER A 20 -3.93 25.47 -42.22
N THR A 21 -4.00 26.73 -42.58
CA THR A 21 -5.22 27.52 -42.56
C THR A 21 -6.23 26.81 -43.51
N ALA A 22 -6.88 25.78 -42.96
CA ALA A 22 -8.13 25.30 -43.53
C ALA A 22 -9.10 26.49 -43.45
N LEU A 23 -9.37 27.09 -44.59
CA LEU A 23 -10.47 28.00 -44.80
C LEU A 23 -11.73 27.30 -44.24
N LEU A 24 -12.13 27.66 -43.05
CA LEU A 24 -13.44 27.38 -42.55
C LEU A 24 -14.41 28.13 -43.49
N SER A 25 -14.88 27.44 -44.50
CA SER A 25 -16.07 27.86 -45.21
C SER A 25 -17.14 28.02 -44.15
N PRO A 26 -17.78 29.20 -44.00
CA PRO A 26 -18.96 29.27 -43.16
C PRO A 26 -20.01 28.41 -43.87
N TRP A 27 -20.23 27.21 -43.41
CA TRP A 27 -21.43 26.50 -43.72
C TRP A 27 -22.53 27.39 -43.22
N ALA A 28 -23.26 28.02 -44.13
CA ALA A 28 -24.48 28.69 -43.86
C ALA A 28 -25.38 27.69 -43.11
N MET A 29 -25.48 27.83 -41.81
CA MET A 29 -26.61 27.27 -41.07
C MET A 29 -27.84 27.89 -41.75
N ALA A 30 -28.52 27.07 -42.55
CA ALA A 30 -29.86 27.42 -43.04
C ALA A 30 -30.64 27.80 -41.79
N GLY A 31 -31.02 29.09 -41.73
CA GLY A 31 -31.69 29.61 -40.56
C GLY A 31 -32.97 28.83 -40.30
N GLN A 32 -32.92 27.91 -39.35
CA GLN A 32 -34.15 27.51 -38.66
C GLN A 32 -34.61 28.77 -37.95
N GLU A 33 -35.78 29.28 -38.33
CA GLU A 33 -36.47 30.32 -37.56
C GLU A 33 -36.57 29.83 -36.12
N VAL A 34 -35.80 30.46 -35.23
CA VAL A 34 -35.85 30.12 -33.80
C VAL A 34 -37.26 30.53 -33.32
N GLN A 35 -38.01 29.56 -32.86
CA GLN A 35 -39.37 29.77 -32.36
C GLN A 35 -39.34 30.76 -31.20
N GLU A 36 -40.25 31.71 -31.17
CA GLU A 36 -40.34 32.77 -30.16
C GLU A 36 -40.35 32.13 -28.75
N GLY A 37 -39.45 32.54 -27.86
CA GLY A 37 -39.25 31.95 -26.53
C GLY A 37 -38.11 30.93 -26.43
N TYR A 38 -37.46 30.52 -27.54
CA TYR A 38 -36.33 29.57 -27.56
C TYR A 38 -35.05 30.22 -28.09
N ASN A 39 -34.83 31.46 -27.76
CA ASN A 39 -33.70 32.25 -28.25
C ASN A 39 -32.60 32.50 -27.21
N THR A 40 -32.55 31.68 -26.17
CA THR A 40 -31.49 31.76 -25.17
C THR A 40 -30.10 31.42 -25.80
N PRO A 41 -29.11 32.32 -25.72
CA PRO A 41 -27.77 32.01 -26.22
C PRO A 41 -27.18 30.82 -25.46
N ILE A 42 -26.76 29.80 -26.18
CA ILE A 42 -26.11 28.63 -25.58
C ILE A 42 -24.60 28.81 -25.64
N PRO A 43 -23.89 28.87 -24.47
CA PRO A 43 -22.43 28.96 -24.46
C PRO A 43 -21.80 27.70 -25.06
N SER A 44 -20.80 27.86 -25.92
CA SER A 44 -20.13 26.74 -26.55
C SER A 44 -19.47 25.80 -25.53
N SER A 45 -19.14 26.28 -24.32
CA SER A 45 -18.57 25.51 -23.22
C SER A 45 -19.48 24.43 -22.63
N ILE A 46 -20.79 24.48 -22.92
CA ILE A 46 -21.74 23.44 -22.47
C ILE A 46 -22.23 22.57 -23.64
N MET A 47 -21.76 22.82 -24.86
CA MET A 47 -22.07 22.02 -26.05
C MET A 47 -21.13 20.84 -26.21
N THR A 48 -21.68 19.72 -26.66
CA THR A 48 -20.88 18.56 -27.05
C THR A 48 -20.70 18.58 -28.58
N PRO A 49 -19.46 18.62 -29.11
CA PRO A 49 -19.23 18.52 -30.55
C PRO A 49 -19.69 17.17 -31.10
N ASP A 50 -20.14 17.13 -32.36
CA ASP A 50 -20.58 15.89 -33.02
C ASP A 50 -19.46 14.85 -33.10
N LYS A 51 -18.19 15.29 -33.09
CA LYS A 51 -17.02 14.43 -33.19
C LYS A 51 -15.86 14.94 -32.32
N VAL A 52 -15.24 14.02 -31.55
CA VAL A 52 -14.07 14.31 -30.69
C VAL A 52 -13.02 13.21 -30.87
N GLU A 53 -11.81 13.61 -31.26
CA GLU A 53 -10.65 12.70 -31.30
C GLU A 53 -10.03 12.57 -29.91
N THR A 54 -9.86 11.36 -29.43
CA THR A 54 -9.27 11.06 -28.12
C THR A 54 -8.21 9.96 -28.20
N ARG A 55 -7.47 9.75 -27.11
CA ARG A 55 -6.50 8.64 -27.01
C ARG A 55 -7.14 7.24 -27.07
N ILE A 56 -8.44 7.12 -26.80
CA ILE A 56 -9.16 5.84 -26.88
C ILE A 56 -9.90 5.66 -28.22
N GLY A 57 -9.83 6.64 -29.10
CA GLY A 57 -10.46 6.64 -30.40
C GLY A 57 -11.32 7.85 -30.64
N THR A 58 -12.02 7.83 -31.75
CA THR A 58 -12.98 8.87 -32.14
C THR A 58 -14.30 8.64 -31.44
N LEU A 59 -14.80 9.68 -30.73
CA LEU A 59 -16.12 9.70 -30.13
C LEU A 59 -17.06 10.47 -31.04
N GLU A 60 -18.21 9.89 -31.35
CA GLU A 60 -19.21 10.44 -32.25
C GLU A 60 -20.54 10.64 -31.50
N PHE A 61 -21.16 11.79 -31.73
CA PHE A 61 -22.40 12.20 -31.07
C PHE A 61 -23.42 12.70 -32.08
N PHE A 62 -24.67 12.54 -31.76
CA PHE A 62 -25.78 13.17 -32.43
C PHE A 62 -26.52 14.10 -31.44
N ASP A 63 -26.46 15.37 -31.65
CA ASP A 63 -27.05 16.38 -30.76
C ASP A 63 -26.68 16.16 -29.28
N GLY A 64 -25.39 15.90 -29.02
CA GLY A 64 -24.85 15.63 -27.68
C GLY A 64 -25.10 14.22 -27.14
N VAL A 65 -25.85 13.38 -27.84
CA VAL A 65 -26.10 11.97 -27.47
C VAL A 65 -25.02 11.09 -28.12
N PRO A 66 -24.26 10.26 -27.36
CA PRO A 66 -23.26 9.39 -27.94
C PRO A 66 -23.89 8.32 -28.85
N THR A 67 -23.25 7.99 -29.96
CA THR A 67 -23.60 6.80 -30.72
C THR A 67 -23.43 5.53 -29.87
N GLU A 68 -24.11 4.44 -30.21
CA GLU A 68 -23.98 3.15 -29.51
C GLU A 68 -22.51 2.71 -29.41
N LYS A 69 -21.77 2.77 -30.53
CA LYS A 69 -20.34 2.48 -30.57
C LYS A 69 -19.51 3.36 -29.61
N THR A 70 -19.82 4.64 -29.54
CA THR A 70 -19.16 5.57 -28.61
C THR A 70 -19.50 5.24 -27.15
N ALA A 71 -20.78 4.95 -26.88
CA ALA A 71 -21.23 4.56 -25.53
C ALA A 71 -20.52 3.30 -25.06
N ASP A 72 -20.46 2.24 -25.87
CA ASP A 72 -19.77 1.00 -25.56
C ASP A 72 -18.28 1.25 -25.28
N LEU A 73 -17.60 2.01 -26.15
CA LEU A 73 -16.19 2.34 -26.00
C LEU A 73 -15.87 3.07 -24.69
N VAL A 74 -16.66 4.09 -24.34
CA VAL A 74 -16.37 4.87 -23.14
C VAL A 74 -16.77 4.14 -21.86
N LEU A 75 -17.79 3.29 -21.88
CA LEU A 75 -18.20 2.48 -20.72
C LEU A 75 -17.21 1.33 -20.47
N GLU A 76 -16.71 0.69 -21.52
CA GLU A 76 -15.63 -0.31 -21.37
C GLU A 76 -14.36 0.34 -20.83
N ASN A 77 -13.95 1.50 -21.36
CA ASN A 77 -12.82 2.24 -20.85
C ASN A 77 -13.02 2.70 -19.39
N LEU A 78 -14.22 3.09 -19.01
CA LEU A 78 -14.54 3.43 -17.61
C LEU A 78 -14.35 2.22 -16.69
N THR A 79 -14.80 1.04 -17.09
CA THR A 79 -14.60 -0.22 -16.36
C THR A 79 -13.11 -0.55 -16.21
N PHE A 80 -12.33 -0.40 -17.27
CA PHE A 80 -10.88 -0.57 -17.26
C PHE A 80 -10.21 0.40 -16.26
N LEU A 81 -10.54 1.69 -16.29
CA LEU A 81 -9.99 2.70 -15.37
C LEU A 81 -10.33 2.38 -13.91
N ARG A 82 -11.56 1.95 -13.64
CA ARG A 82 -11.98 1.52 -12.30
C ARG A 82 -11.23 0.29 -11.83
N GLY A 83 -10.92 -0.64 -12.72
CA GLY A 83 -10.04 -1.78 -12.43
C GLY A 83 -8.63 -1.33 -12.03
N VAL A 84 -8.03 -0.40 -12.79
CA VAL A 84 -6.72 0.18 -12.45
C VAL A 84 -6.74 0.85 -11.07
N GLU A 85 -7.73 1.71 -10.82
CA GLU A 85 -7.88 2.40 -9.54
C GLU A 85 -8.15 1.43 -8.37
N ALA A 86 -8.93 0.37 -8.60
CA ALA A 86 -9.19 -0.65 -7.60
C ALA A 86 -7.90 -1.38 -7.19
N PHE A 87 -7.01 -1.69 -8.13
CA PHE A 87 -5.70 -2.26 -7.80
C PHE A 87 -4.87 -1.28 -6.95
N LEU A 88 -4.66 -0.05 -7.43
CA LEU A 88 -3.80 0.92 -6.77
C LEU A 88 -4.30 1.29 -5.37
N ASN A 89 -5.62 1.42 -5.19
CA ASN A 89 -6.22 1.72 -3.89
C ASN A 89 -6.37 0.49 -2.99
N GLY A 90 -6.44 -0.71 -3.56
CA GLY A 90 -6.58 -1.98 -2.83
C GLY A 90 -5.27 -2.55 -2.29
N LEU A 91 -4.09 -2.05 -2.71
CA LEU A 91 -2.79 -2.58 -2.30
C LEU A 91 -2.64 -2.83 -0.79
N PRO A 92 -3.04 -1.90 0.11
CA PRO A 92 -2.90 -2.15 1.55
C PRO A 92 -3.67 -3.38 2.02
N MET A 93 -4.92 -3.57 1.54
CA MET A 93 -5.74 -4.69 1.98
C MET A 93 -5.33 -6.02 1.34
N ALA A 94 -4.94 -6.02 0.07
CA ALA A 94 -4.39 -7.22 -0.59
C ALA A 94 -3.09 -7.67 0.07
N SER A 95 -2.21 -6.72 0.44
CA SER A 95 -0.97 -7.01 1.15
C SER A 95 -1.24 -7.58 2.56
N THR A 96 -2.24 -7.06 3.29
CA THR A 96 -2.67 -7.63 4.57
C THR A 96 -3.22 -9.04 4.40
N HIS A 97 -4.08 -9.26 3.41
CA HIS A 97 -4.63 -10.58 3.09
C HIS A 97 -3.52 -11.59 2.78
N ALA A 98 -2.57 -11.23 1.92
CA ALA A 98 -1.44 -12.09 1.56
C ALA A 98 -0.57 -12.47 2.76
N LEU A 99 -0.35 -11.54 3.71
CA LEU A 99 0.34 -11.85 4.97
C LEU A 99 -0.44 -12.88 5.79
N VAL A 100 -1.74 -12.70 5.96
CA VAL A 100 -2.60 -13.64 6.69
C VAL A 100 -2.55 -15.03 6.07
N GLU A 101 -2.72 -15.13 4.75
CA GLU A 101 -2.68 -16.41 4.03
C GLU A 101 -1.29 -17.05 4.07
N GLY A 102 -0.22 -16.26 3.94
CA GLY A 102 1.15 -16.72 4.10
C GLY A 102 1.41 -17.29 5.50
N PHE A 103 0.93 -16.64 6.56
CA PHE A 103 1.05 -17.13 7.94
C PHE A 103 0.24 -18.42 8.16
N LYS A 104 -0.98 -18.48 7.62
CA LYS A 104 -1.79 -19.71 7.67
C LYS A 104 -1.12 -20.88 6.96
N SER A 105 -0.42 -20.64 5.84
CA SER A 105 0.26 -21.68 5.07
C SER A 105 1.35 -22.42 5.86
N ILE A 106 1.88 -21.80 6.92
CA ILE A 106 2.88 -22.38 7.82
C ILE A 106 2.33 -22.68 9.23
N GLY A 107 1.01 -22.78 9.36
CA GLY A 107 0.31 -23.25 10.56
C GLY A 107 -0.09 -22.17 11.57
N VAL A 108 0.04 -20.88 11.24
CA VAL A 108 -0.43 -19.78 12.11
C VAL A 108 -1.89 -19.46 11.78
N THR A 109 -2.82 -20.17 12.45
CA THR A 109 -4.27 -20.14 12.17
C THR A 109 -5.10 -19.60 13.31
N GLU A 110 -4.52 -19.51 14.52
CA GLU A 110 -5.21 -19.07 15.72
C GLU A 110 -4.47 -17.87 16.36
N ALA A 111 -5.18 -17.08 17.16
CA ALA A 111 -4.62 -15.89 17.79
C ALA A 111 -3.40 -16.19 18.69
N HIS A 112 -3.35 -17.35 19.32
CA HIS A 112 -2.22 -17.78 20.15
C HIS A 112 -1.08 -18.49 19.39
N HIS A 113 -1.13 -18.52 18.04
CA HIS A 113 -0.02 -18.98 17.20
C HIS A 113 0.83 -17.79 16.76
N MET A 114 2.14 -17.90 16.84
CA MET A 114 3.06 -16.81 16.51
C MET A 114 4.28 -17.33 15.74
N ILE A 115 4.67 -16.58 14.73
CA ILE A 115 5.94 -16.82 14.01
C ILE A 115 7.04 -16.07 14.74
N VAL A 116 8.19 -16.71 14.95
CA VAL A 116 9.41 -16.04 15.44
C VAL A 116 10.54 -16.32 14.45
N THR A 117 11.20 -15.27 13.96
CA THR A 117 12.40 -15.41 13.11
C THR A 117 13.63 -15.64 14.00
N ASP A 118 13.69 -16.80 14.61
CA ASP A 118 14.65 -17.17 15.67
C ASP A 118 16.11 -17.22 15.20
N LYS A 119 16.34 -17.35 13.88
CA LYS A 119 17.66 -17.28 13.22
C LYS A 119 17.73 -16.12 12.22
N LEU A 120 16.93 -15.08 12.44
CA LEU A 120 16.70 -13.95 11.56
C LEU A 120 15.90 -14.31 10.29
N MET A 121 15.48 -13.28 9.59
CA MET A 121 14.88 -13.41 8.25
C MET A 121 15.99 -13.67 7.23
N ASP A 122 15.69 -14.51 6.26
CA ASP A 122 16.58 -14.83 5.14
C ASP A 122 15.82 -14.68 3.80
N SER A 123 16.37 -15.21 2.73
CA SER A 123 15.77 -15.13 1.38
C SER A 123 14.74 -16.24 1.07
N ASN A 124 14.41 -17.11 2.02
CA ASN A 124 13.46 -18.21 1.78
C ASN A 124 12.00 -17.72 1.77
N PRO A 125 11.53 -16.92 2.75
CA PRO A 125 10.17 -16.38 2.68
C PRO A 125 10.06 -15.26 1.63
N LEU A 126 8.97 -15.26 0.89
CA LEU A 126 8.61 -14.12 0.06
C LEU A 126 7.88 -13.10 0.94
N PHE A 127 8.61 -12.08 1.36
CA PHE A 127 8.13 -11.02 2.26
C PHE A 127 8.60 -9.65 1.74
N LEU A 128 7.72 -8.66 1.66
CA LEU A 128 8.08 -7.34 1.11
C LEU A 128 9.13 -6.64 1.98
N THR A 129 10.33 -6.47 1.43
CA THR A 129 11.48 -5.77 2.00
C THR A 129 11.72 -6.04 3.49
N PRO A 130 11.88 -7.32 3.92
CA PRO A 130 12.12 -7.67 5.31
C PRO A 130 13.51 -7.20 5.74
N ASN A 131 13.65 -6.93 7.03
CA ASN A 131 14.96 -6.64 7.64
C ASN A 131 15.60 -7.96 8.10
N THR A 132 16.89 -8.11 7.87
CA THR A 132 17.66 -9.31 8.25
C THR A 132 18.46 -9.12 9.55
N ASP A 133 18.38 -7.97 10.19
CA ASP A 133 19.15 -7.60 11.39
C ASP A 133 18.29 -7.49 12.65
N THR A 134 17.07 -8.01 12.60
CA THR A 134 16.08 -7.90 13.68
C THR A 134 15.33 -9.22 13.80
N VAL A 135 15.11 -9.68 15.02
CA VAL A 135 14.18 -10.79 15.26
C VAL A 135 12.75 -10.26 15.17
N TYR A 136 11.95 -10.90 14.35
CA TYR A 136 10.52 -10.61 14.28
C TYR A 136 9.70 -11.62 15.06
N ALA A 137 8.66 -11.13 15.75
CA ALA A 137 7.52 -11.94 16.16
C ALA A 137 6.30 -11.45 15.39
N LEU A 138 5.70 -12.34 14.60
CA LEU A 138 4.61 -12.04 13.66
C LEU A 138 3.37 -12.85 14.02
N ASN A 139 2.21 -12.22 13.97
CA ASN A 139 0.93 -12.87 14.20
C ASN A 139 -0.17 -12.17 13.39
N SER A 140 -1.19 -12.90 13.03
CA SER A 140 -2.46 -12.37 12.57
C SER A 140 -3.59 -12.91 13.44
N PHE A 141 -4.56 -12.07 13.75
CA PHE A 141 -5.68 -12.47 14.60
C PHE A 141 -7.01 -11.94 14.07
N ASP A 142 -8.07 -12.66 14.42
CA ASP A 142 -9.43 -12.44 13.94
C ASP A 142 -10.35 -12.13 15.12
N LEU A 143 -10.65 -10.85 15.30
CA LEU A 143 -11.49 -10.36 16.40
C LEU A 143 -12.98 -10.74 16.26
N GLU A 144 -13.44 -11.17 15.08
CA GLU A 144 -14.78 -11.74 14.94
C GLU A 144 -14.89 -13.09 15.64
N LYS A 145 -13.78 -13.87 15.62
CA LYS A 145 -13.70 -15.16 16.30
C LYS A 145 -13.40 -15.05 17.79
N THR A 146 -12.45 -14.18 18.15
CA THR A 146 -11.92 -14.10 19.52
C THR A 146 -12.68 -13.13 20.41
N GLY A 147 -13.41 -12.16 19.84
CA GLY A 147 -13.82 -10.96 20.57
C GLY A 147 -12.61 -10.12 20.97
N PRO A 148 -12.71 -9.34 22.05
CA PRO A 148 -11.59 -8.56 22.59
C PRO A 148 -10.37 -9.43 22.86
N LEU A 149 -9.20 -9.01 22.36
CA LEU A 149 -7.96 -9.78 22.42
C LEU A 149 -6.92 -9.08 23.30
N VAL A 150 -6.32 -9.86 24.18
CA VAL A 150 -5.20 -9.40 25.00
C VAL A 150 -3.87 -9.78 24.36
N ILE A 151 -2.96 -8.82 24.29
CA ILE A 151 -1.56 -9.03 23.92
C ILE A 151 -0.69 -8.59 25.11
N GLU A 152 -0.01 -9.54 25.73
CA GLU A 152 0.97 -9.24 26.78
C GLU A 152 2.36 -9.18 26.17
N VAL A 153 3.03 -8.05 26.30
CA VAL A 153 4.41 -7.86 25.86
C VAL A 153 5.35 -7.71 27.04
N PRO A 154 6.50 -8.40 27.05
CA PRO A 154 7.48 -8.28 28.13
C PRO A 154 8.26 -6.96 28.07
N PRO A 155 8.96 -6.57 29.14
CA PRO A 155 9.93 -5.49 29.08
C PRO A 155 11.04 -5.78 28.08
N GLY A 156 11.53 -4.73 27.38
CA GLY A 156 12.62 -4.84 26.42
C GLY A 156 12.19 -5.20 24.99
N VAL A 157 10.90 -5.34 24.74
CA VAL A 157 10.41 -5.42 23.35
C VAL A 157 10.80 -4.16 22.62
N GLY A 158 11.37 -4.31 21.44
CA GLY A 158 11.67 -3.22 20.51
C GLY A 158 10.39 -2.61 19.95
N PRO A 159 10.47 -1.82 18.89
CA PRO A 159 9.27 -1.29 18.24
C PRO A 159 8.34 -2.42 17.79
N GLY A 160 7.08 -2.35 18.24
CA GLY A 160 6.02 -3.25 17.83
C GLY A 160 4.80 -2.45 17.44
N THR A 161 3.93 -3.02 16.62
CA THR A 161 2.69 -2.36 16.20
C THR A 161 1.59 -3.36 15.84
N VAL A 162 0.35 -2.90 15.98
CA VAL A 162 -0.82 -3.55 15.39
C VAL A 162 -1.30 -2.69 14.24
N ASN A 163 -1.51 -3.33 13.09
CA ASN A 163 -2.16 -2.74 11.92
C ASN A 163 -3.48 -3.43 11.63
N ASP A 164 -4.45 -2.69 11.11
CA ASP A 164 -5.74 -3.21 10.69
C ASP A 164 -5.69 -3.85 9.28
N ALA A 165 -6.81 -4.38 8.79
CA ALA A 165 -6.92 -5.03 7.48
C ALA A 165 -6.65 -4.09 6.29
N PHE A 166 -6.41 -2.81 6.51
CA PHE A 166 -6.01 -1.82 5.49
C PHE A 166 -4.64 -1.21 5.77
N PHE A 167 -3.81 -1.88 6.57
CA PHE A 167 -2.54 -1.39 7.08
C PHE A 167 -2.60 -0.03 7.77
N ARG A 168 -3.75 0.37 8.31
CA ARG A 168 -3.81 1.55 9.15
C ARG A 168 -3.27 1.24 10.53
N PHE A 169 -2.62 2.23 11.11
CA PHE A 169 -2.10 2.17 12.46
C PHE A 169 -3.23 1.99 13.50
N VAL A 170 -3.06 1.05 14.41
CA VAL A 170 -3.97 0.83 15.55
C VAL A 170 -3.29 1.21 16.85
N VAL A 171 -2.13 0.61 17.18
CA VAL A 171 -1.38 0.91 18.39
C VAL A 171 0.07 0.47 18.24
N ASP A 172 1.00 1.28 18.79
CA ASP A 172 2.39 0.89 18.96
C ASP A 172 2.60 0.18 20.31
N MET A 173 3.61 -0.70 20.37
CA MET A 173 4.04 -1.45 21.54
C MET A 173 5.56 -1.31 21.74
N GLY A 174 6.05 -1.55 22.93
CA GLY A 174 7.47 -1.41 23.25
C GLY A 174 7.90 0.06 23.35
N ALA A 175 9.13 0.37 22.96
CA ALA A 175 9.72 1.70 23.15
C ALA A 175 8.87 2.87 22.62
N PRO A 176 8.26 2.80 21.43
CA PRO A 176 7.38 3.87 20.92
C PRO A 176 5.96 3.79 21.50
N GLY A 177 5.56 2.66 22.06
CA GLY A 177 4.24 2.42 22.60
C GLY A 177 3.96 3.12 23.94
N PRO A 178 2.72 3.07 24.42
CA PRO A 178 2.34 3.65 25.72
C PRO A 178 3.06 2.97 26.90
N ASP A 179 3.49 1.73 26.78
CA ASP A 179 4.29 1.01 27.79
C ASP A 179 5.74 1.51 27.90
N ARG A 180 6.22 2.30 26.93
CA ARG A 180 7.58 2.88 26.93
C ARG A 180 8.69 1.84 27.10
N GLY A 181 8.51 0.66 26.52
CA GLY A 181 9.46 -0.45 26.61
C GLY A 181 9.47 -1.17 27.97
N LYS A 182 8.56 -0.84 28.86
CA LYS A 182 8.45 -1.50 30.19
C LYS A 182 7.62 -2.78 30.15
N GLY A 183 7.03 -3.07 29.01
CA GLY A 183 6.07 -4.14 28.85
C GLY A 183 4.69 -3.78 29.40
N GLY A 184 3.70 -4.60 29.07
CA GLY A 184 2.34 -4.37 29.54
C GLY A 184 1.32 -5.24 28.83
N LYS A 185 0.06 -5.02 29.16
CA LYS A 185 -1.07 -5.71 28.57
C LYS A 185 -1.85 -4.76 27.69
N TYR A 186 -1.98 -5.14 26.43
CA TYR A 186 -2.77 -4.41 25.46
C TYR A 186 -4.11 -5.12 25.25
N LEU A 187 -5.19 -4.37 25.18
CA LEU A 187 -6.52 -4.89 24.87
C LEU A 187 -6.98 -4.32 23.55
N ILE A 188 -7.06 -5.17 22.55
CA ILE A 188 -7.53 -4.82 21.21
C ILE A 188 -9.02 -5.10 21.13
N LEU A 189 -9.81 -4.06 20.91
CA LEU A 189 -11.27 -4.13 20.86
C LEU A 189 -11.77 -4.22 19.42
N PRO A 190 -12.68 -5.16 19.12
CA PRO A 190 -13.25 -5.33 17.79
C PRO A 190 -14.13 -4.14 17.36
N PRO A 191 -14.45 -4.06 16.06
CA PRO A 191 -15.41 -3.07 15.56
C PRO A 191 -16.74 -3.13 16.31
N GLY A 192 -17.26 -1.96 16.72
CA GLY A 192 -18.56 -1.86 17.38
C GLY A 192 -18.63 -2.43 18.80
N TYR A 193 -17.48 -2.69 19.45
CA TYR A 193 -17.49 -3.19 20.82
C TYR A 193 -18.02 -2.14 21.81
N GLU A 194 -19.06 -2.51 22.56
CA GLU A 194 -19.72 -1.71 23.60
C GLU A 194 -19.62 -2.35 24.99
N GLY A 195 -18.82 -3.41 25.14
CA GLY A 195 -18.66 -4.12 26.41
C GLY A 195 -17.75 -3.39 27.41
N GLU A 196 -17.49 -4.04 28.52
CA GLU A 196 -16.65 -3.52 29.59
C GLU A 196 -15.19 -3.36 29.16
N GLU A 197 -14.57 -2.23 29.54
CA GLU A 197 -13.15 -1.95 29.38
C GLU A 197 -12.46 -2.08 30.76
N PRO A 198 -11.88 -3.24 31.08
CA PRO A 198 -11.28 -3.46 32.37
C PRO A 198 -10.02 -2.61 32.59
N GLU A 199 -9.76 -2.23 33.81
CA GLU A 199 -8.54 -1.52 34.17
C GLU A 199 -7.27 -2.39 34.03
N GLY A 200 -6.13 -1.75 33.88
CA GLY A 200 -4.82 -2.40 33.77
C GLY A 200 -4.40 -2.79 32.35
N TYR A 201 -5.12 -2.33 31.35
CA TYR A 201 -4.79 -2.55 29.95
C TYR A 201 -4.55 -1.23 29.22
N PHE A 202 -3.64 -1.26 28.25
CA PHE A 202 -3.58 -0.25 27.19
C PHE A 202 -4.63 -0.60 26.13
N ILE A 203 -5.70 0.19 26.06
CA ILE A 203 -6.85 -0.11 25.20
C ILE A 203 -6.65 0.49 23.84
N ALA A 204 -6.87 -0.30 22.79
CA ALA A 204 -6.87 0.12 21.40
C ALA A 204 -8.12 -0.41 20.67
N ARG A 205 -8.71 0.41 19.82
CA ARG A 205 -9.88 0.07 18.99
C ARG A 205 -9.46 -0.04 17.54
N THR A 206 -9.92 -1.08 16.87
CA THR A 206 -9.68 -1.27 15.44
C THR A 206 -11.01 -1.27 14.68
N PRO A 207 -11.04 -0.74 13.45
CA PRO A 207 -12.25 -0.78 12.61
C PRO A 207 -12.41 -2.10 11.85
N THR A 208 -11.49 -3.08 12.01
CA THR A 208 -11.49 -4.35 11.29
C THR A 208 -11.43 -5.56 12.21
N TYR A 209 -11.90 -6.70 11.72
CA TYR A 209 -11.79 -7.96 12.44
C TYR A 209 -10.40 -8.57 12.32
N ILE A 210 -9.83 -8.57 11.10
CA ILE A 210 -8.47 -9.03 10.88
C ILE A 210 -7.48 -7.93 11.22
N ASN A 211 -6.47 -8.29 12.01
CA ASN A 211 -5.37 -7.41 12.36
C ASN A 211 -4.04 -8.16 12.32
N LEU A 212 -2.97 -7.43 12.09
CA LEU A 212 -1.60 -7.94 12.09
C LEU A 212 -0.83 -7.38 13.28
N LEU A 213 -0.08 -8.25 13.96
CA LEU A 213 0.88 -7.88 15.00
C LEU A 213 2.29 -8.11 14.47
N ILE A 214 3.14 -7.11 14.63
CA ILE A 214 4.57 -7.23 14.41
C ILE A 214 5.31 -6.68 15.62
N LEU A 215 6.16 -7.51 16.22
CA LEU A 215 7.10 -7.10 17.26
C LEU A 215 8.53 -7.26 16.73
N ARG A 216 9.42 -6.38 17.14
CA ARG A 216 10.85 -6.43 16.82
C ARG A 216 11.66 -6.65 18.07
N GLY A 217 12.67 -7.53 17.99
CA GLY A 217 13.63 -7.83 19.04
C GLY A 217 15.03 -7.45 18.61
N PHE A 218 15.76 -6.77 19.49
CA PHE A 218 17.14 -6.38 19.23
C PHE A 218 18.09 -7.57 19.36
N LEU A 219 19.16 -7.57 18.57
CA LEU A 219 20.25 -8.50 18.73
C LEU A 219 21.04 -8.17 20.00
N VAL A 220 21.44 -9.20 20.72
CA VAL A 220 22.36 -9.07 21.86
C VAL A 220 23.69 -9.69 21.44
N ASP A 221 24.77 -8.93 21.47
CA ASP A 221 26.08 -9.33 20.96
C ASP A 221 26.04 -9.87 19.52
N GLY A 222 25.18 -9.28 18.68
CA GLY A 222 24.96 -9.68 17.28
C GLY A 222 24.20 -11.00 17.10
N LYS A 223 23.57 -11.54 18.15
CA LYS A 223 22.85 -12.83 18.14
C LYS A 223 21.35 -12.67 18.37
N PRO A 224 20.51 -13.47 17.71
CA PRO A 224 19.05 -13.41 17.83
C PRO A 224 18.51 -14.12 19.08
N ASP A 225 19.29 -15.02 19.71
CA ASP A 225 18.82 -15.99 20.71
C ASP A 225 18.01 -15.36 21.85
N ALA A 226 18.52 -14.25 22.40
CA ALA A 226 17.87 -13.59 23.55
C ALA A 226 16.49 -13.03 23.19
N ALA A 227 16.37 -12.37 22.03
CA ALA A 227 15.11 -11.83 21.54
C ALA A 227 14.14 -12.94 21.13
N ALA A 228 14.64 -13.97 20.44
CA ALA A 228 13.83 -15.13 20.05
C ALA A 228 13.26 -15.85 21.29
N LYS A 229 14.07 -16.06 22.30
CA LYS A 229 13.64 -16.63 23.59
C LYS A 229 12.61 -15.75 24.30
N MET A 230 12.86 -14.44 24.36
CA MET A 230 11.92 -13.48 24.96
C MET A 230 10.55 -13.58 24.29
N PHE A 231 10.48 -13.58 22.97
CA PHE A 231 9.22 -13.69 22.26
C PHE A 231 8.54 -15.03 22.49
N SER A 232 9.27 -16.13 22.38
CA SER A 232 8.70 -17.47 22.48
C SER A 232 8.21 -17.82 23.88
N GLU A 233 8.80 -17.28 24.94
CA GLU A 233 8.50 -17.63 26.33
C GLU A 233 7.61 -16.60 27.03
N GLN A 234 7.65 -15.32 26.64
CA GLN A 234 7.08 -14.24 27.44
C GLN A 234 5.93 -13.48 26.78
N VAL A 235 5.84 -13.47 25.43
CA VAL A 235 4.67 -12.90 24.75
C VAL A 235 3.50 -13.84 24.91
N LYS A 236 2.31 -13.26 25.24
CA LYS A 236 1.05 -14.02 25.31
C LYS A 236 -0.02 -13.29 24.53
N ILE A 237 -0.81 -14.07 23.79
CA ILE A 237 -1.93 -13.56 22.99
C ILE A 237 -3.13 -14.48 23.27
N TYR A 238 -4.23 -13.90 23.76
CA TYR A 238 -5.40 -14.67 24.13
C TYR A 238 -6.68 -13.82 24.16
N PRO A 239 -7.86 -14.42 23.95
CA PRO A 239 -9.15 -13.75 24.13
C PRO A 239 -9.30 -13.23 25.57
N LEU A 240 -9.87 -12.04 25.76
CA LEU A 240 -10.14 -11.49 27.09
C LEU A 240 -11.00 -12.44 27.95
N SER A 241 -11.91 -13.19 27.32
CA SER A 241 -12.73 -14.20 27.96
C SER A 241 -11.93 -15.34 28.60
N GLU A 242 -10.70 -15.58 28.10
CA GLU A 242 -9.82 -16.66 28.57
C GLU A 242 -8.74 -16.16 29.54
N LYS A 243 -8.83 -14.91 30.01
CA LYS A 243 -7.83 -14.29 30.87
C LYS A 243 -7.50 -15.06 32.17
N ALA A 244 -8.44 -15.89 32.64
CA ALA A 244 -8.24 -16.73 33.85
C ALA A 244 -7.37 -17.96 33.58
N ASN A 245 -7.38 -18.46 32.36
CA ASN A 245 -6.59 -19.62 31.92
C ASN A 245 -6.20 -19.44 30.43
N PRO A 246 -5.23 -18.57 30.14
CA PRO A 246 -4.81 -18.30 28.77
C PRO A 246 -4.28 -19.56 28.08
N PRO A 247 -4.53 -19.74 26.77
CA PRO A 247 -3.95 -20.85 26.02
C PRO A 247 -2.42 -20.73 25.97
N GLN A 248 -1.77 -21.88 25.87
CA GLN A 248 -0.33 -21.90 25.65
C GLN A 248 -0.02 -21.39 24.25
N MET A 249 0.96 -20.49 24.14
CA MET A 249 1.44 -20.01 22.83
C MET A 249 2.04 -21.15 22.01
N VAL A 250 1.69 -21.18 20.73
CA VAL A 250 2.31 -22.07 19.73
C VAL A 250 3.25 -21.25 18.88
N ILE A 251 4.52 -21.60 18.91
CA ILE A 251 5.58 -20.85 18.22
C ILE A 251 6.04 -21.63 16.99
N THR A 252 5.98 -20.97 15.84
CA THR A 252 6.50 -21.47 14.56
C THR A 252 7.78 -20.71 14.22
N SER A 253 8.88 -21.41 13.91
CA SER A 253 10.08 -20.74 13.37
C SER A 253 9.79 -20.19 11.98
N GLY A 254 10.04 -18.91 11.79
CA GLY A 254 9.93 -18.22 10.49
C GLY A 254 11.25 -18.17 9.71
N SER A 255 12.33 -18.72 10.26
CA SER A 255 13.66 -18.71 9.64
C SER A 255 13.89 -19.96 8.82
N GLY A 256 14.49 -19.83 7.63
CA GLY A 256 14.87 -20.95 6.78
C GLY A 256 13.71 -21.70 6.12
N ILE A 257 12.49 -21.16 6.14
CA ILE A 257 11.30 -21.79 5.54
C ILE A 257 10.70 -20.91 4.44
N SER A 258 10.16 -21.54 3.42
CA SER A 258 9.52 -20.84 2.30
C SER A 258 8.02 -20.69 2.54
N TYR A 259 7.54 -19.47 2.47
CA TYR A 259 6.10 -19.11 2.42
C TYR A 259 5.94 -17.78 1.69
N ASN A 260 4.77 -17.50 1.18
CA ASN A 260 4.48 -16.29 0.41
C ASN A 260 3.55 -15.36 1.19
N THR A 261 3.96 -14.11 1.38
CA THR A 261 3.15 -13.05 1.98
C THR A 261 2.93 -11.87 1.03
N ILE A 262 3.23 -12.06 -0.25
CA ILE A 262 3.14 -11.00 -1.26
C ILE A 262 1.85 -11.21 -2.06
N HIS A 263 1.07 -10.14 -2.20
CA HIS A 263 -0.16 -10.13 -2.96
C HIS A 263 0.03 -10.47 -4.45
N ALA A 264 -1.00 -10.97 -5.09
CA ALA A 264 -1.01 -11.23 -6.53
C ALA A 264 -0.80 -9.95 -7.36
N ASN A 265 -0.25 -10.12 -8.58
CA ASN A 265 -0.09 -9.06 -9.56
C ASN A 265 -0.82 -9.40 -10.87
N ASP A 266 -1.78 -10.28 -10.80
CA ASP A 266 -2.66 -10.70 -11.89
C ASP A 266 -4.12 -10.60 -11.46
N PHE A 267 -5.04 -11.23 -12.21
CA PHE A 267 -6.47 -11.17 -11.91
C PHE A 267 -6.82 -11.62 -10.49
N SER A 268 -6.05 -12.54 -9.88
CA SER A 268 -6.27 -13.03 -8.52
C SER A 268 -6.22 -11.91 -7.47
N PHE A 269 -5.57 -10.77 -7.78
CA PHE A 269 -5.59 -9.60 -6.91
C PHE A 269 -7.01 -9.13 -6.56
N TYR A 270 -7.94 -9.19 -7.51
CA TYR A 270 -9.34 -8.80 -7.26
C TYR A 270 -10.05 -9.84 -6.39
N GLU A 271 -9.66 -11.11 -6.49
CA GLU A 271 -10.16 -12.18 -5.64
C GLU A 271 -9.68 -11.96 -4.19
N GLU A 272 -8.41 -11.60 -3.98
CA GLU A 272 -7.88 -11.20 -2.66
C GLU A 272 -8.66 -10.02 -2.06
N ILE A 273 -8.98 -8.99 -2.85
CA ILE A 273 -9.78 -7.84 -2.40
C ILE A 273 -11.17 -8.28 -1.93
N VAL A 274 -11.83 -9.15 -2.69
CA VAL A 274 -13.19 -9.60 -2.37
C VAL A 274 -13.22 -10.40 -1.07
N GLU A 275 -12.21 -11.23 -0.79
CA GLU A 275 -12.11 -11.95 0.47
C GLU A 275 -12.05 -11.01 1.68
N VAL A 276 -11.25 -9.92 1.57
CA VAL A 276 -11.21 -8.90 2.63
C VAL A 276 -12.55 -8.17 2.76
N LEU A 277 -13.17 -7.79 1.65
CA LEU A 277 -14.48 -7.14 1.66
C LEU A 277 -15.56 -8.01 2.30
N HIS A 278 -15.53 -9.33 2.07
CA HIS A 278 -16.48 -10.28 2.68
C HIS A 278 -16.24 -10.42 4.18
N LYS A 279 -14.98 -10.41 4.60
CA LYS A 279 -14.60 -10.56 6.00
C LYS A 279 -14.94 -9.33 6.83
N GLU A 280 -14.56 -8.15 6.38
CA GLU A 280 -14.54 -6.95 7.19
C GLU A 280 -15.91 -6.24 7.29
N PRO A 281 -16.17 -5.43 8.35
CA PRO A 281 -17.39 -4.63 8.45
C PRO A 281 -17.52 -3.64 7.30
N LEU A 282 -18.74 -3.34 6.85
CA LEU A 282 -18.96 -2.37 5.76
C LEU A 282 -18.30 -1.02 5.98
N GLY A 283 -18.21 -0.56 7.23
CA GLY A 283 -17.66 0.74 7.58
C GLY A 283 -16.13 0.83 7.65
N PHE A 284 -15.39 -0.26 7.37
CA PHE A 284 -13.92 -0.23 7.50
C PHE A 284 -13.23 0.63 6.41
N ILE A 285 -13.88 0.83 5.26
CA ILE A 285 -13.48 1.78 4.22
C ILE A 285 -14.62 2.73 3.91
N ASP A 286 -14.30 3.90 3.36
CA ASP A 286 -15.28 4.92 3.03
C ASP A 286 -16.21 4.53 1.87
N LEU A 287 -17.27 5.31 1.69
CA LEU A 287 -18.30 5.05 0.69
C LEU A 287 -17.77 5.13 -0.75
N GLU A 288 -16.86 6.07 -1.01
CA GLU A 288 -16.33 6.29 -2.36
C GLU A 288 -15.47 5.11 -2.78
N LEU A 289 -14.58 4.63 -1.89
CA LEU A 289 -13.76 3.45 -2.17
C LEU A 289 -14.60 2.18 -2.30
N ARG A 290 -15.64 2.02 -1.45
CA ARG A 290 -16.61 0.91 -1.61
C ARG A 290 -17.35 0.98 -2.94
N GLY A 291 -17.75 2.17 -3.36
CA GLY A 291 -18.40 2.42 -4.64
C GLY A 291 -17.50 2.08 -5.83
N LEU A 292 -16.21 2.43 -5.74
CA LEU A 292 -15.21 2.06 -6.73
C LEU A 292 -15.13 0.53 -6.88
N PHE A 293 -14.94 -0.20 -5.79
CA PHE A 293 -14.88 -1.66 -5.81
C PHE A 293 -16.19 -2.29 -6.32
N ALA A 294 -17.34 -1.84 -5.82
CA ALA A 294 -18.65 -2.35 -6.24
C ALA A 294 -18.93 -2.14 -7.72
N SER A 295 -18.39 -1.07 -8.32
CA SER A 295 -18.59 -0.75 -9.74
C SER A 295 -17.97 -1.74 -10.72
N ILE A 296 -17.05 -2.58 -10.25
CA ILE A 296 -16.43 -3.67 -11.00
C ILE A 296 -16.79 -5.05 -10.42
N GLY A 297 -17.80 -5.12 -9.57
CA GLY A 297 -18.35 -6.35 -9.02
C GLY A 297 -17.77 -6.79 -7.67
N LEU A 298 -16.80 -6.07 -7.08
CA LEU A 298 -16.21 -6.41 -5.79
C LEU A 298 -17.06 -5.84 -4.65
N GLN A 299 -17.98 -6.66 -4.12
CA GLN A 299 -18.95 -6.19 -3.14
C GLN A 299 -19.20 -7.21 -2.04
N LYS A 300 -19.17 -6.76 -0.78
CA LYS A 300 -19.52 -7.61 0.37
C LYS A 300 -20.88 -8.29 0.19
N GLY A 301 -20.90 -9.60 0.43
CA GLY A 301 -22.11 -10.44 0.37
C GLY A 301 -22.58 -10.77 -1.05
N LYS A 302 -21.81 -10.43 -2.08
CA LYS A 302 -22.05 -10.87 -3.46
C LYS A 302 -20.88 -11.72 -3.96
N GLU A 303 -21.18 -12.83 -4.60
CA GLU A 303 -20.20 -13.64 -5.29
C GLU A 303 -19.52 -12.84 -6.41
N PHE A 304 -18.21 -12.87 -6.47
CA PHE A 304 -17.44 -12.25 -7.56
C PHE A 304 -17.28 -13.26 -8.70
N ASN A 305 -18.20 -13.22 -9.63
CA ASN A 305 -18.21 -14.09 -10.82
C ASN A 305 -18.36 -13.25 -12.08
N PRO A 306 -17.30 -12.54 -12.51
CA PRO A 306 -17.35 -11.68 -13.68
C PRO A 306 -17.59 -12.49 -14.97
N ASP A 307 -18.40 -11.93 -15.86
CA ASP A 307 -18.53 -12.48 -17.19
C ASP A 307 -17.21 -12.43 -17.97
N PRO A 308 -17.09 -13.14 -19.11
CA PRO A 308 -15.82 -13.20 -19.87
C PRO A 308 -15.30 -11.83 -20.32
N GLN A 309 -16.18 -10.87 -20.64
CA GLN A 309 -15.77 -9.53 -21.06
C GLN A 309 -15.21 -8.73 -19.87
N LEU A 310 -15.91 -8.71 -18.76
CA LEU A 310 -15.44 -8.04 -17.53
C LEU A 310 -14.13 -8.66 -17.05
N LYS A 311 -14.02 -10.01 -17.06
CA LYS A 311 -12.79 -10.70 -16.68
C LYS A 311 -11.61 -10.31 -17.56
N LYS A 312 -11.82 -10.21 -18.87
CA LYS A 312 -10.80 -9.74 -19.83
C LYS A 312 -10.38 -8.31 -19.50
N THR A 313 -11.33 -7.39 -19.38
CA THR A 313 -11.07 -5.97 -19.08
C THR A 313 -10.30 -5.80 -17.76
N LEU A 314 -10.68 -6.54 -16.71
CA LEU A 314 -9.98 -6.50 -15.42
C LEU A 314 -8.58 -7.14 -15.50
N THR A 315 -8.37 -8.18 -16.31
CA THR A 315 -7.03 -8.76 -16.55
C THR A 315 -6.10 -7.75 -17.20
N GLU A 316 -6.60 -6.98 -18.17
CA GLU A 316 -5.84 -5.90 -18.80
C GLU A 316 -5.60 -4.74 -17.80
N ALA A 317 -6.60 -4.41 -17.02
CA ALA A 317 -6.51 -3.34 -15.99
C ALA A 317 -5.45 -3.64 -14.93
N VAL A 318 -5.40 -4.86 -14.40
CA VAL A 318 -4.39 -5.24 -13.40
C VAL A 318 -2.98 -5.21 -13.98
N ALA A 319 -2.79 -5.59 -15.23
CA ALA A 319 -1.50 -5.53 -15.90
C ALA A 319 -0.98 -4.08 -16.00
N VAL A 320 -1.85 -3.13 -16.39
CA VAL A 320 -1.50 -1.71 -16.45
C VAL A 320 -1.31 -1.13 -15.05
N ALA A 321 -2.14 -1.49 -14.09
CA ALA A 321 -2.04 -1.03 -12.71
C ALA A 321 -0.74 -1.50 -12.04
N ASN A 322 -0.36 -2.78 -12.22
CA ASN A 322 0.90 -3.32 -11.76
C ASN A 322 2.10 -2.60 -12.40
N ALA A 323 2.06 -2.35 -13.71
CA ALA A 323 3.09 -1.57 -14.40
C ALA A 323 3.17 -0.13 -13.85
N THR A 324 2.02 0.48 -13.53
CA THR A 324 1.94 1.81 -12.92
C THR A 324 2.55 1.83 -11.52
N ALA A 325 2.19 0.87 -10.66
CA ALA A 325 2.78 0.75 -9.33
C ALA A 325 4.30 0.54 -9.39
N ARG A 326 4.79 -0.28 -10.33
CA ARG A 326 6.22 -0.45 -10.59
C ARG A 326 6.88 0.85 -11.04
N ALA A 327 6.26 1.61 -11.94
CA ALA A 327 6.78 2.91 -12.36
C ALA A 327 6.88 3.89 -11.18
N ILE A 328 5.86 3.93 -10.33
CA ILE A 328 5.83 4.75 -9.11
C ILE A 328 6.95 4.34 -8.15
N VAL A 329 7.23 3.06 -7.96
CA VAL A 329 8.30 2.58 -7.06
C VAL A 329 9.69 2.80 -7.65
N PHE A 330 9.91 2.35 -8.88
CA PHE A 330 11.25 2.28 -9.44
C PHE A 330 11.70 3.57 -10.14
N ARG A 331 10.75 4.39 -10.62
CA ARG A 331 10.98 5.60 -11.41
C ARG A 331 10.05 6.75 -11.03
N THR A 332 9.79 6.92 -9.73
CA THR A 332 8.84 7.95 -9.27
C THR A 332 9.18 9.33 -9.85
N PRO A 333 8.19 10.06 -10.36
CA PRO A 333 8.36 11.45 -10.78
C PRO A 333 8.29 12.45 -9.61
N GLN A 334 8.00 11.98 -8.39
CA GLN A 334 7.83 12.83 -7.22
C GLN A 334 9.19 13.32 -6.71
N GLU A 335 9.46 14.60 -6.83
CA GLU A 335 10.74 15.20 -6.36
C GLU A 335 10.94 15.01 -4.86
N GLU A 336 9.86 15.08 -4.08
CA GLU A 336 9.86 14.89 -2.61
C GLU A 336 10.29 13.48 -2.18
N ALA A 337 10.30 12.52 -3.11
CA ALA A 337 10.75 11.16 -2.84
C ALA A 337 12.28 11.09 -2.68
N TYR A 338 13.02 12.03 -3.25
CA TYR A 338 14.47 11.97 -3.30
C TYR A 338 15.10 12.66 -2.08
N LEU A 339 16.04 11.96 -1.44
CA LEU A 339 16.72 12.43 -0.23
C LEU A 339 17.73 13.54 -0.49
N TYR A 340 18.34 13.54 -1.68
CA TYR A 340 19.41 14.46 -2.04
C TYR A 340 19.26 14.91 -3.49
N GLU A 341 19.62 16.16 -3.75
CA GLU A 341 19.74 16.68 -5.11
C GLU A 341 20.73 15.85 -5.93
N ASN A 342 20.42 15.63 -7.20
CA ASN A 342 21.23 14.82 -8.13
C ASN A 342 21.54 13.38 -7.65
N SER A 343 20.64 12.78 -6.91
CA SER A 343 20.75 11.43 -6.38
C SER A 343 19.48 10.64 -6.64
N TYR A 344 19.61 9.31 -6.72
CA TYR A 344 18.48 8.39 -6.86
C TYR A 344 18.06 7.74 -5.53
N TRP A 345 18.65 8.17 -4.41
CA TRP A 345 18.23 7.73 -3.08
C TRP A 345 16.87 8.31 -2.72
N LYS A 346 15.96 7.44 -2.32
CA LYS A 346 14.55 7.77 -2.03
C LYS A 346 14.19 7.49 -0.59
N VAL A 347 13.24 8.25 -0.06
CA VAL A 347 12.57 7.96 1.22
C VAL A 347 11.48 6.91 1.03
N GLY A 348 11.24 6.09 2.04
CA GLY A 348 10.11 5.14 2.04
C GLY A 348 8.76 5.82 2.31
N PHE A 349 8.76 6.90 3.11
CA PHE A 349 7.55 7.61 3.54
C PHE A 349 7.54 9.03 2.98
N ILE A 350 7.13 9.17 1.71
CA ILE A 350 6.98 10.48 1.06
C ILE A 350 5.91 11.29 1.82
N GLY A 351 6.20 12.55 2.09
CA GLY A 351 5.32 13.43 2.86
C GLY A 351 5.43 13.27 4.38
N GLY A 352 6.22 12.30 4.88
CA GLY A 352 6.52 12.14 6.31
C GLY A 352 5.29 11.89 7.21
N ASN A 353 4.26 11.22 6.69
CA ASN A 353 3.00 10.99 7.39
C ASN A 353 2.52 9.55 7.21
N HIS A 354 2.21 8.85 8.33
CA HIS A 354 1.75 7.47 8.34
C HIS A 354 0.32 7.30 7.78
N GLU A 355 -0.44 8.37 7.69
CA GLU A 355 -1.76 8.39 7.06
C GLU A 355 -1.67 8.78 5.57
N TRP A 356 -0.46 9.04 5.06
CA TRP A 356 -0.23 9.44 3.67
C TRP A 356 -0.99 10.73 3.31
N LEU A 357 -0.95 11.72 4.19
CA LEU A 357 -1.58 13.01 3.96
C LEU A 357 -0.60 13.92 3.19
N LYS A 358 -1.11 14.54 2.12
CA LYS A 358 -0.37 15.54 1.36
C LYS A 358 -0.62 16.92 1.97
N ASP A 359 0.44 17.72 2.12
CA ASP A 359 0.37 19.10 2.65
C ASP A 359 -0.38 19.19 3.98
N GLY A 360 -0.07 18.27 4.92
CA GLY A 360 -0.74 18.21 6.22
C GLY A 360 -2.23 17.88 6.16
N GLY A 361 -2.69 17.30 5.04
CA GLY A 361 -4.07 16.95 4.80
C GLY A 361 -4.83 17.91 3.87
N ALA A 362 -4.29 19.10 3.60
CA ALA A 362 -4.92 20.03 2.65
C ALA A 362 -5.00 19.45 1.22
N GLY A 363 -4.02 18.65 0.82
CA GLY A 363 -3.99 17.92 -0.45
C GLY A 363 -4.70 16.56 -0.40
N GLY A 364 -5.37 16.20 0.70
CA GLY A 364 -6.01 14.90 0.88
C GLY A 364 -5.02 13.74 1.01
N ARG A 365 -5.37 12.56 0.51
CA ARG A 365 -4.50 11.38 0.52
C ARG A 365 -3.45 11.47 -0.59
N TYR A 366 -2.17 11.29 -0.23
CA TYR A 366 -1.07 11.20 -1.20
C TYR A 366 -1.03 9.81 -1.82
N LEU A 367 -1.84 9.60 -2.87
CA LEU A 367 -2.10 8.28 -3.44
C LEU A 367 -0.83 7.59 -3.97
N ASP A 368 0.02 8.32 -4.71
CA ASP A 368 1.25 7.75 -5.26
C ASP A 368 2.26 7.37 -4.16
N ALA A 369 2.36 8.18 -3.10
CA ALA A 369 3.23 7.88 -1.96
C ALA A 369 2.76 6.60 -1.24
N ARG A 370 1.45 6.45 -1.04
CA ARG A 370 0.85 5.24 -0.48
C ARG A 370 1.07 4.03 -1.37
N THR A 371 0.89 4.18 -2.68
CA THR A 371 1.16 3.13 -3.68
C THR A 371 2.63 2.72 -3.66
N LEU A 372 3.57 3.68 -3.65
CA LEU A 372 5.00 3.40 -3.57
C LEU A 372 5.32 2.53 -2.38
N PHE A 373 4.80 2.89 -1.21
CA PHE A 373 5.10 2.17 0.02
C PHE A 373 4.49 0.76 0.01
N PHE A 374 3.18 0.62 -0.13
CA PHE A 374 2.50 -0.68 -0.01
C PHE A 374 2.72 -1.62 -1.19
N TYR A 375 3.23 -1.13 -2.31
CA TYR A 375 3.71 -2.02 -3.37
C TYR A 375 5.10 -2.60 -3.05
N ALA A 376 5.96 -1.88 -2.31
CA ALA A 376 7.33 -2.28 -2.01
C ALA A 376 7.54 -2.80 -0.58
N ALA A 377 6.71 -2.41 0.37
CA ALA A 377 6.90 -2.67 1.80
C ALA A 377 5.58 -2.97 2.51
N THR A 378 5.70 -3.35 3.77
CA THR A 378 4.59 -3.64 4.67
C THR A 378 4.73 -2.86 5.97
N VAL A 379 3.69 -2.87 6.79
CA VAL A 379 3.63 -2.28 8.13
C VAL A 379 3.72 -0.76 8.14
N ASN A 380 2.84 -0.14 8.86
CA ASN A 380 2.72 1.31 8.92
C ASN A 380 2.47 1.76 10.35
N THR A 381 3.32 2.65 10.86
CA THR A 381 3.21 3.20 12.22
C THR A 381 3.83 4.59 12.27
N PRO A 382 3.32 5.50 13.13
CA PRO A 382 3.98 6.78 13.39
C PRO A 382 5.47 6.63 13.73
N ALA A 383 5.85 5.57 14.46
CA ALA A 383 7.23 5.32 14.87
C ALA A 383 8.20 5.05 13.70
N MET A 384 7.71 4.55 12.55
CA MET A 384 8.53 4.36 11.34
C MET A 384 8.70 5.65 10.54
N VAL A 385 7.72 6.55 10.62
CA VAL A 385 7.64 7.76 9.78
C VAL A 385 8.31 8.95 10.44
N LEU A 386 8.11 9.10 11.76
CA LEU A 386 8.61 10.24 12.51
C LEU A 386 10.13 10.12 12.74
N LYS A 387 10.83 11.23 12.56
CA LYS A 387 12.26 11.32 12.91
C LYS A 387 12.43 11.34 14.43
N MET A 388 12.62 10.17 15.02
CA MET A 388 12.82 10.00 16.46
C MET A 388 14.31 9.75 16.75
N VAL A 389 15.05 10.83 16.97
CA VAL A 389 16.51 10.76 17.21
C VAL A 389 16.80 9.88 18.44
N GLY A 390 17.63 8.85 18.22
CA GLY A 390 18.08 7.92 19.28
C GLY A 390 17.17 6.72 19.54
N VAL A 391 15.97 6.65 18.90
CA VAL A 391 15.04 5.52 19.08
C VAL A 391 14.37 5.06 17.79
N GLY A 392 14.41 5.84 16.73
CA GLY A 392 13.75 5.52 15.45
C GLY A 392 14.73 4.99 14.39
N SER A 393 14.18 4.36 13.35
CA SER A 393 14.91 3.92 12.15
C SER A 393 14.70 4.89 11.01
N GLN A 394 15.71 5.05 10.15
CA GLN A 394 15.63 5.80 8.91
C GLN A 394 15.94 4.86 7.74
N TYR A 395 15.19 4.98 6.67
CA TYR A 395 15.34 4.15 5.48
C TYR A 395 15.70 5.00 4.28
N ALA A 396 16.64 4.50 3.48
CA ALA A 396 16.97 5.05 2.18
C ALA A 396 16.89 3.92 1.15
N ILE A 397 16.14 4.13 0.10
CA ILE A 397 15.88 3.12 -0.95
C ILE A 397 16.56 3.57 -2.23
N LEU A 398 17.29 2.65 -2.86
CA LEU A 398 17.97 2.90 -4.12
C LEU A 398 17.57 1.84 -5.14
N THR A 399 17.15 2.28 -6.32
CA THR A 399 16.76 1.39 -7.42
C THR A 399 17.56 1.61 -8.69
N GLN A 400 18.40 2.64 -8.72
CA GLN A 400 19.15 3.07 -9.89
C GLN A 400 20.59 3.41 -9.50
N ASP A 401 21.53 3.19 -10.41
CA ASP A 401 22.91 3.61 -10.26
C ASP A 401 23.08 5.13 -10.49
N SER A 402 24.31 5.62 -10.37
CA SER A 402 24.61 7.05 -10.56
C SER A 402 24.29 7.59 -11.96
N ASP A 403 24.17 6.73 -12.95
CA ASP A 403 23.84 7.08 -14.32
C ASP A 403 22.34 6.97 -14.63
N GLY A 404 21.52 6.59 -13.63
CA GLY A 404 20.08 6.41 -13.74
C GLY A 404 19.63 5.08 -14.32
N ASN A 405 20.54 4.11 -14.48
CA ASN A 405 20.18 2.77 -14.91
C ASN A 405 19.64 1.96 -13.73
N ILE A 406 18.65 1.13 -13.96
CA ILE A 406 18.17 0.16 -12.98
C ILE A 406 19.29 -0.83 -12.66
N PHE A 407 19.43 -1.22 -11.40
CA PHE A 407 20.40 -2.22 -10.98
C PHE A 407 20.16 -3.55 -11.71
N ASP A 408 21.26 -4.16 -12.12
CA ASP A 408 21.31 -5.40 -12.87
C ASP A 408 22.17 -6.40 -12.09
N GLY A 409 21.58 -7.51 -11.65
CA GLY A 409 22.26 -8.53 -10.86
C GLY A 409 23.45 -9.21 -11.59
N ALA A 410 23.58 -9.04 -12.91
CA ALA A 410 24.71 -9.51 -13.68
C ALA A 410 25.93 -8.56 -13.63
N LYS A 411 25.80 -7.39 -13.00
CA LYS A 411 26.84 -6.36 -12.90
C LYS A 411 27.37 -6.21 -11.49
N SER A 412 28.60 -5.71 -11.39
CA SER A 412 29.21 -5.33 -10.10
C SER A 412 29.04 -3.84 -9.87
N TYR A 413 28.65 -3.47 -8.65
CA TYR A 413 28.45 -2.10 -8.24
C TYR A 413 29.34 -1.78 -7.04
N LYS A 414 29.76 -0.50 -6.95
CA LYS A 414 30.48 0.03 -5.79
C LYS A 414 29.58 1.05 -5.09
N LEU A 415 29.28 0.77 -3.82
CA LEU A 415 28.61 1.71 -2.94
C LEU A 415 29.67 2.41 -2.07
N ASN A 416 29.66 3.77 -2.10
CA ASN A 416 30.50 4.57 -1.23
C ASN A 416 29.68 5.02 -0.04
N ILE A 417 30.04 4.54 1.14
CA ILE A 417 29.42 4.94 2.41
C ILE A 417 30.37 5.91 3.10
N PRO A 418 29.91 7.13 3.46
CA PRO A 418 30.76 8.08 4.17
C PRO A 418 31.18 7.51 5.54
N ALA A 419 32.36 7.88 6.00
CA ALA A 419 32.77 7.64 7.38
C ALA A 419 31.79 8.36 8.32
N ASN A 420 31.56 7.78 9.50
CA ASN A 420 30.69 8.35 10.53
C ASN A 420 29.20 8.44 10.11
N VAL A 421 28.64 7.34 9.58
CA VAL A 421 27.20 7.21 9.43
C VAL A 421 26.52 7.55 10.77
N PRO A 422 25.57 8.49 10.81
CA PRO A 422 24.97 8.96 12.08
C PRO A 422 23.94 7.94 12.62
N ALA A 423 24.36 6.69 12.79
CA ALA A 423 23.58 5.63 13.40
C ALA A 423 24.06 5.41 14.84
N LYS A 424 23.10 5.39 15.79
CA LYS A 424 23.41 5.18 17.20
C LYS A 424 23.85 3.74 17.48
N ASP A 425 23.10 2.78 16.95
CA ASP A 425 23.26 1.37 17.30
C ASP A 425 23.86 0.57 16.13
N PHE A 426 23.26 0.64 14.95
CA PHE A 426 23.77 -0.06 13.76
C PHE A 426 23.20 0.54 12.47
N TRP A 427 23.79 0.16 11.35
CA TRP A 427 23.23 0.34 10.01
C TRP A 427 23.49 -0.91 9.18
N SER A 428 22.65 -1.15 8.20
CA SER A 428 22.77 -2.28 7.30
C SER A 428 22.35 -1.92 5.87
N ILE A 429 22.75 -2.77 4.94
CA ILE A 429 22.33 -2.70 3.53
C ILE A 429 21.75 -4.07 3.19
N VAL A 430 20.51 -4.05 2.75
CA VAL A 430 19.81 -5.27 2.30
C VAL A 430 19.51 -5.11 0.81
N VAL A 431 19.75 -6.16 0.04
CA VAL A 431 19.48 -6.23 -1.40
C VAL A 431 18.24 -7.09 -1.60
N TYR A 432 17.29 -6.60 -2.39
CA TYR A 432 16.04 -7.29 -2.68
C TYR A 432 15.92 -7.57 -4.18
N ASP A 433 15.26 -8.68 -4.52
CA ASP A 433 14.89 -8.98 -5.90
C ASP A 433 13.81 -8.02 -6.40
N PRO A 434 13.97 -7.36 -7.57
CA PRO A 434 12.98 -6.39 -8.06
C PRO A 434 11.67 -7.01 -8.53
N GLN A 435 11.62 -8.31 -8.83
CA GLN A 435 10.37 -8.97 -9.23
C GLN A 435 9.48 -9.21 -8.01
N THR A 436 10.03 -9.81 -6.97
CA THR A 436 9.30 -10.16 -5.76
C THR A 436 9.28 -9.01 -4.76
N ARG A 437 10.27 -8.14 -4.77
CA ARG A 437 10.52 -7.09 -3.74
C ARG A 437 10.85 -7.70 -2.37
N SER A 438 11.35 -8.94 -2.40
CA SER A 438 11.75 -9.73 -1.23
C SER A 438 13.23 -10.01 -1.26
#